data_362151a24febeda6b846475586cc18b6
#
_entry.id   362151a24febeda6b846475586cc18b6
#
_cell.length_a   1.000
_cell.length_b   1.000
_cell.length_c   1.000
_cell.angle_alpha   90.00
_cell.angle_beta   90.00
_cell.angle_gamma   90.00
#
_symmetry.space_group_name_H-M   'P 1'
#
loop_
_entity.id
_entity.type
_entity.pdbx_description
1 polymer ?
#
loop_
_entity_poly.entity_id
_entity_poly.type
_entity_poly.pdbx_seq_one_letter_code
_entity_poly.pdbx_strand_id
1 'polypeptide(L)'
;MKNARELLEDFIQASWRDPKVMVSMFTEDGGLELPYLTDFGYPERFAGAEGIAGFTEFLHDTFPGLRLENLKILIETPDQVFAEYEFTAVSTKTGRKVHQLFFARLVAENGKIKLVREAMNSAEVARAVFKQGIPELPPRTDDLAKELLQ
;
A
#
# COMPACT_ATOMS: atom_id res chain seq x y z
N MET A 1 8.15 23.94 -5.38
CA MET A 1 7.04 22.98 -5.54
C MET A 1 7.64 21.57 -5.58
N LYS A 2 7.11 20.65 -4.79
CA LYS A 2 7.64 19.28 -4.71
C LYS A 2 7.40 18.51 -6.02
N ASN A 3 8.43 17.78 -6.45
CA ASN A 3 8.32 16.84 -7.55
C ASN A 3 7.78 15.47 -7.11
N ALA A 4 7.56 14.55 -8.07
CA ALA A 4 6.98 13.24 -7.77
C ALA A 4 7.82 12.40 -6.80
N ARG A 5 9.14 12.45 -6.90
CA ARG A 5 10.05 11.75 -6.00
C ARG A 5 9.93 12.25 -4.57
N GLU A 6 10.02 13.57 -4.37
CA GLU A 6 9.90 14.18 -3.05
C GLU A 6 8.56 13.88 -2.39
N LEU A 7 7.48 13.87 -3.18
CA LEU A 7 6.15 13.50 -2.71
C LEU A 7 6.06 12.02 -2.31
N LEU A 8 6.72 11.13 -3.05
CA LEU A 8 6.76 9.70 -2.68
C LEU A 8 7.58 9.48 -1.41
N GLU A 9 8.72 10.16 -1.26
CA GLU A 9 9.52 10.10 -0.04
C GLU A 9 8.72 10.57 1.19
N ASP A 10 7.97 11.67 1.05
CA ASP A 10 7.05 12.15 2.10
C ASP A 10 5.94 11.13 2.39
N PHE A 11 5.35 10.53 1.35
CA PHE A 11 4.29 9.53 1.49
C PHE A 11 4.77 8.29 2.27
N ILE A 12 5.99 7.82 1.99
CA ILE A 12 6.61 6.69 2.71
C ILE A 12 6.82 7.03 4.19
N GLN A 13 7.19 8.27 4.49
CA GLN A 13 7.46 8.73 5.86
C GLN A 13 6.22 9.25 6.59
N ALA A 14 5.09 9.36 5.90
CA ALA A 14 3.88 9.92 6.45
C ALA A 14 3.34 9.15 7.66
N SER A 15 2.64 9.87 8.53
CA SER A 15 1.91 9.26 9.62
C SER A 15 0.59 8.65 9.14
N TRP A 16 0.57 7.38 8.91
CA TRP A 16 -0.64 6.62 8.56
C TRP A 16 -1.63 6.48 9.73
N ARG A 17 -1.35 7.14 10.86
CA ARG A 17 -2.25 7.24 12.01
C ARG A 17 -3.09 8.51 11.99
N ASP A 18 -2.69 9.50 11.20
CA ASP A 18 -3.36 10.80 11.14
C ASP A 18 -3.99 11.01 9.75
N PRO A 19 -5.32 10.82 9.62
CA PRO A 19 -6.02 11.04 8.35
C PRO A 19 -5.85 12.45 7.80
N LYS A 20 -5.70 13.46 8.65
CA LYS A 20 -5.51 14.86 8.20
C LYS A 20 -4.16 15.06 7.51
N VAL A 21 -3.11 14.43 8.04
CA VAL A 21 -1.79 14.44 7.40
C VAL A 21 -1.88 13.80 6.03
N MET A 22 -2.49 12.62 5.93
CA MET A 22 -2.64 11.92 4.65
C MET A 22 -3.44 12.75 3.65
N VAL A 23 -4.60 13.27 4.04
CA VAL A 23 -5.44 14.12 3.17
C VAL A 23 -4.66 15.34 2.65
N SER A 24 -3.85 15.98 3.50
CA SER A 24 -3.09 17.18 3.13
C SER A 24 -2.07 16.97 2.02
N MET A 25 -1.63 15.74 1.81
CA MET A 25 -0.64 15.38 0.80
C MET A 25 -1.23 15.28 -0.62
N PHE A 26 -2.54 15.08 -0.74
CA PHE A 26 -3.22 14.86 -2.01
C PHE A 26 -3.84 16.14 -2.57
N THR A 27 -4.04 16.16 -3.91
CA THR A 27 -4.94 17.13 -4.54
C THR A 27 -6.36 16.89 -4.09
N GLU A 28 -7.25 17.86 -4.27
CA GLU A 28 -8.66 17.77 -3.86
C GLU A 28 -9.38 16.53 -4.44
N ASP A 29 -9.07 16.18 -5.68
CA ASP A 29 -9.60 15.02 -6.40
C ASP A 29 -8.60 13.86 -6.52
N GLY A 30 -7.51 13.93 -5.79
CA GLY A 30 -6.46 12.91 -5.75
C GLY A 30 -6.93 11.61 -5.08
N GLY A 31 -6.22 10.53 -5.32
CA GLY A 31 -6.63 9.24 -4.78
C GLY A 31 -5.55 8.18 -4.69
N LEU A 32 -5.86 7.19 -3.88
CA LEU A 32 -5.17 5.92 -3.76
C LEU A 32 -5.92 4.86 -4.55
N GLU A 33 -5.19 4.07 -5.32
CA GLU A 33 -5.72 2.92 -6.06
C GLU A 33 -4.95 1.65 -5.70
N LEU A 34 -5.70 0.63 -5.30
CA LEU A 34 -5.21 -0.71 -5.05
C LEU A 34 -6.13 -1.70 -5.79
N PRO A 35 -5.88 -1.94 -7.09
CA PRO A 35 -6.82 -2.69 -7.95
C PRO A 35 -7.18 -4.07 -7.43
N TYR A 36 -6.24 -4.76 -6.79
CA TYR A 36 -6.45 -6.11 -6.27
C TYR A 36 -7.28 -6.19 -4.98
N LEU A 37 -7.66 -5.06 -4.37
CA LEU A 37 -8.58 -5.06 -3.23
C LEU A 37 -10.00 -5.49 -3.63
N THR A 38 -10.36 -5.38 -4.90
CA THR A 38 -11.65 -5.85 -5.41
C THR A 38 -11.86 -7.36 -5.21
N ASP A 39 -10.79 -8.14 -5.21
CA ASP A 39 -10.83 -9.58 -4.93
C ASP A 39 -11.35 -9.90 -3.53
N PHE A 40 -11.30 -8.94 -2.61
CA PHE A 40 -11.76 -9.05 -1.22
C PHE A 40 -13.08 -8.31 -0.95
N GLY A 41 -13.71 -7.76 -2.00
CA GLY A 41 -14.96 -7.00 -1.89
C GLY A 41 -14.78 -5.55 -1.44
N TYR A 42 -13.55 -5.02 -1.45
CA TYR A 42 -13.27 -3.62 -1.18
C TYR A 42 -13.24 -2.79 -2.48
N PRO A 43 -13.47 -1.48 -2.41
CA PRO A 43 -13.24 -0.59 -3.54
C PRO A 43 -11.78 -0.62 -4.00
N GLU A 44 -11.53 -0.41 -5.29
CA GLU A 44 -10.16 -0.26 -5.80
C GLU A 44 -9.60 1.15 -5.62
N ARG A 45 -10.48 2.17 -5.47
CA ARG A 45 -10.09 3.58 -5.42
C ARG A 45 -10.68 4.28 -4.20
N PHE A 46 -9.82 5.02 -3.51
CA PHE A 46 -10.15 5.89 -2.39
C PHE A 46 -9.74 7.31 -2.76
N ALA A 47 -10.71 8.16 -3.06
CA ALA A 47 -10.47 9.49 -3.63
C ALA A 47 -11.05 10.62 -2.79
N GLY A 48 -10.42 11.79 -2.91
CA GLY A 48 -10.78 12.99 -2.16
C GLY A 48 -10.51 12.87 -0.66
N ALA A 49 -10.84 13.93 0.07
CA ALA A 49 -10.57 13.98 1.52
C ALA A 49 -11.24 12.83 2.28
N GLU A 50 -12.51 12.55 1.97
CA GLU A 50 -13.27 11.48 2.64
C GLU A 50 -12.70 10.09 2.35
N GLY A 51 -12.39 9.81 1.07
CA GLY A 51 -11.83 8.51 0.68
C GLY A 51 -10.45 8.26 1.26
N ILE A 52 -9.56 9.25 1.21
CA ILE A 52 -8.20 9.15 1.78
C ILE A 52 -8.26 9.01 3.31
N ALA A 53 -9.09 9.81 3.99
CA ALA A 53 -9.25 9.72 5.44
C ALA A 53 -9.78 8.35 5.86
N GLY A 54 -10.85 7.86 5.21
CA GLY A 54 -11.46 6.57 5.52
C GLY A 54 -10.51 5.40 5.30
N PHE A 55 -9.71 5.42 4.23
CA PHE A 55 -8.69 4.39 3.99
C PHE A 55 -7.57 4.45 5.03
N THR A 56 -7.14 5.63 5.44
CA THR A 56 -6.13 5.81 6.48
C THR A 56 -6.61 5.25 7.83
N GLU A 57 -7.86 5.53 8.20
CA GLU A 57 -8.48 4.97 9.42
C GLU A 57 -8.57 3.44 9.35
N PHE A 58 -9.00 2.90 8.20
CA PHE A 58 -9.06 1.45 7.99
C PHE A 58 -7.68 0.79 8.15
N LEU A 59 -6.64 1.38 7.59
CA LEU A 59 -5.26 0.86 7.73
C LEU A 59 -4.78 0.94 9.17
N HIS A 60 -5.03 2.06 9.84
CA HIS A 60 -4.65 2.24 11.25
C HIS A 60 -5.32 1.18 12.15
N ASP A 61 -6.61 0.92 11.94
CA ASP A 61 -7.38 -0.03 12.75
C ASP A 61 -7.01 -1.48 12.46
N THR A 62 -6.75 -1.80 11.19
CA THR A 62 -6.42 -3.17 10.76
C THR A 62 -4.95 -3.51 11.01
N PHE A 63 -4.06 -2.54 10.79
CA PHE A 63 -2.61 -2.71 10.86
C PHE A 63 -1.95 -1.61 11.72
N PRO A 64 -2.24 -1.55 13.02
CA PRO A 64 -1.63 -0.55 13.88
C PRO A 64 -0.11 -0.72 13.89
N GLY A 65 0.60 0.38 13.77
CA GLY A 65 2.06 0.37 13.69
C GLY A 65 2.63 0.00 12.32
N LEU A 66 1.79 0.03 11.28
CA LEU A 66 2.26 -0.14 9.91
C LEU A 66 3.40 0.83 9.58
N ARG A 67 4.37 0.34 8.81
CA ARG A 67 5.47 1.14 8.26
C ARG A 67 5.65 0.82 6.79
N LEU A 68 5.83 1.88 6.00
CA LEU A 68 6.35 1.77 4.65
C LEU A 68 7.86 2.00 4.72
N GLU A 69 8.64 1.13 4.12
CA GLU A 69 10.10 1.12 4.22
C GLU A 69 10.76 0.56 2.96
N ASN A 70 12.09 0.63 2.90
CA ASN A 70 12.89 0.06 1.81
C ASN A 70 12.51 0.61 0.42
N LEU A 71 12.26 1.93 0.33
CA LEU A 71 11.94 2.60 -0.92
C LEU A 71 13.09 2.46 -1.93
N LYS A 72 12.77 1.98 -3.14
CA LYS A 72 13.64 2.00 -4.31
C LYS A 72 12.94 2.64 -5.48
N ILE A 73 13.49 3.77 -5.94
CA ILE A 73 13.03 4.42 -7.15
C ILE A 73 13.56 3.65 -8.36
N LEU A 74 12.66 3.25 -9.26
CA LEU A 74 13.00 2.47 -10.45
C LEU A 74 13.02 3.33 -11.72
N ILE A 75 12.01 4.20 -11.87
CA ILE A 75 11.87 5.13 -13.00
C ILE A 75 11.29 6.43 -12.46
N GLU A 76 11.82 7.57 -12.89
CA GLU A 76 11.30 8.87 -12.48
C GLU A 76 11.30 9.90 -13.60
N THR A 77 10.31 10.78 -13.55
CA THR A 77 10.21 12.06 -14.24
C THR A 77 9.81 13.13 -13.21
N PRO A 78 9.82 14.41 -13.52
CA PRO A 78 9.41 15.43 -12.55
C PRO A 78 8.00 15.27 -12.00
N ASP A 79 7.08 14.72 -12.79
CA ASP A 79 5.66 14.56 -12.47
C ASP A 79 5.23 13.13 -12.17
N GLN A 80 6.10 12.14 -12.40
CA GLN A 80 5.78 10.74 -12.13
C GLN A 80 6.98 9.97 -11.59
N VAL A 81 6.69 9.01 -10.72
CA VAL A 81 7.68 8.08 -10.21
C VAL A 81 7.09 6.68 -10.16
N PHE A 82 7.88 5.69 -10.57
CA PHE A 82 7.61 4.27 -10.36
C PHE A 82 8.66 3.70 -9.43
N ALA A 83 8.20 3.02 -8.40
CA ALA A 83 9.05 2.55 -7.32
C ALA A 83 8.56 1.23 -6.73
N GLU A 84 9.40 0.59 -5.96
CA GLU A 84 9.03 -0.47 -5.04
C GLU A 84 9.30 -0.04 -3.60
N TYR A 85 8.47 -0.51 -2.68
CA TYR A 85 8.65 -0.37 -1.24
C TYR A 85 7.92 -1.46 -0.49
N GLU A 86 8.25 -1.62 0.77
CA GLU A 86 7.74 -2.71 1.60
C GLU A 86 6.82 -2.17 2.69
N PHE A 87 5.91 -3.04 3.10
CA PHE A 87 4.98 -2.83 4.20
C PHE A 87 5.07 -4.02 5.15
N THR A 88 5.21 -3.72 6.42
CA THR A 88 5.23 -4.74 7.48
C THR A 88 4.30 -4.30 8.60
N ALA A 89 3.44 -5.22 9.07
CA ALA A 89 2.54 -4.98 10.18
C ALA A 89 2.03 -6.29 10.79
N VAL A 90 1.21 -6.17 11.85
CA VAL A 90 0.44 -7.27 12.42
C VAL A 90 -1.04 -6.93 12.27
N SER A 91 -1.82 -7.82 11.66
CA SER A 91 -3.25 -7.64 11.51
C SER A 91 -3.99 -7.79 12.85
N THR A 92 -4.85 -6.84 13.19
CA THR A 92 -5.74 -6.94 14.35
C THR A 92 -6.82 -8.00 14.17
N LYS A 93 -7.15 -8.35 12.93
CA LYS A 93 -8.19 -9.33 12.61
C LYS A 93 -7.77 -10.77 12.91
N THR A 94 -6.50 -11.08 12.79
CA THR A 94 -5.99 -12.46 12.92
C THR A 94 -4.78 -12.60 13.86
N GLY A 95 -4.14 -11.49 14.22
CA GLY A 95 -2.86 -11.49 14.94
C GLY A 95 -1.66 -11.93 14.09
N ARG A 96 -1.85 -12.15 12.79
CA ARG A 96 -0.77 -12.60 11.91
C ARG A 96 0.05 -11.42 11.38
N LYS A 97 1.34 -11.67 11.21
CA LYS A 97 2.23 -10.74 10.49
C LYS A 97 1.89 -10.76 9.01
N VAL A 98 1.93 -9.57 8.41
CA VAL A 98 1.86 -9.37 6.97
C VAL A 98 3.12 -8.66 6.52
N HIS A 99 3.65 -9.08 5.40
CA HIS A 99 4.71 -8.41 4.67
C HIS A 99 4.29 -8.27 3.22
N GLN A 100 4.32 -7.04 2.71
CA GLN A 100 4.02 -6.70 1.32
C GLN A 100 5.26 -6.14 0.65
N LEU A 101 5.45 -6.49 -0.60
CA LEU A 101 6.22 -5.71 -1.54
C LEU A 101 5.24 -5.07 -2.50
N PHE A 102 5.21 -3.74 -2.51
CA PHE A 102 4.42 -2.97 -3.47
C PHE A 102 5.26 -2.56 -4.68
N PHE A 103 4.67 -2.64 -5.85
CA PHE A 103 5.08 -1.87 -7.01
C PHE A 103 4.09 -0.73 -7.17
N ALA A 104 4.58 0.49 -7.17
CA ALA A 104 3.73 1.66 -7.08
C ALA A 104 4.11 2.74 -8.11
N ARG A 105 3.07 3.40 -8.61
CA ARG A 105 3.20 4.61 -9.42
C ARG A 105 2.59 5.78 -8.65
N LEU A 106 3.36 6.86 -8.51
CA LEU A 106 2.86 8.13 -8.02
C LEU A 106 2.86 9.16 -9.16
N VAL A 107 1.77 9.91 -9.26
CA VAL A 107 1.62 11.07 -10.15
C VAL A 107 1.50 12.32 -9.31
N ALA A 108 2.33 13.31 -9.60
CA ALA A 108 2.32 14.62 -8.96
C ALA A 108 1.54 15.64 -9.80
N GLU A 109 0.84 16.54 -9.13
CA GLU A 109 0.17 17.68 -9.74
C GLU A 109 0.24 18.87 -8.78
N ASN A 110 0.81 19.99 -9.25
CA ASN A 110 0.90 21.23 -8.46
C ASN A 110 1.53 21.06 -7.06
N GLY A 111 2.55 20.21 -6.95
CA GLY A 111 3.26 19.95 -5.71
C GLY A 111 2.50 19.08 -4.71
N LYS A 112 1.45 18.40 -5.15
CA LYS A 112 0.67 17.42 -4.38
C LYS A 112 0.53 16.10 -5.13
N ILE A 113 0.09 15.08 -4.42
CA ILE A 113 -0.16 13.76 -4.98
C ILE A 113 -1.51 13.75 -5.69
N LYS A 114 -1.50 13.48 -7.00
CA LYS A 114 -2.71 13.26 -7.79
C LYS A 114 -3.17 11.80 -7.71
N LEU A 115 -2.21 10.89 -7.74
CA LEU A 115 -2.47 9.46 -7.76
C LEU A 115 -1.33 8.71 -7.08
N VAL A 116 -1.67 7.76 -6.23
CA VAL A 116 -0.82 6.62 -5.89
C VAL A 116 -1.55 5.36 -6.32
N ARG A 117 -0.93 4.55 -7.16
CA ARG A 117 -1.47 3.27 -7.59
C ARG A 117 -0.51 2.15 -7.23
N GLU A 118 -0.99 1.18 -6.45
CA GLU A 118 -0.18 0.11 -5.87
C GLU A 118 -0.63 -1.25 -6.37
N ALA A 119 0.33 -2.06 -6.86
CA ALA A 119 0.15 -3.48 -7.03
C ALA A 119 0.62 -4.20 -5.75
N MET A 120 -0.22 -5.07 -5.21
CA MET A 120 0.01 -5.75 -3.94
C MET A 120 0.00 -7.28 -4.09
N ASN A 121 0.53 -7.98 -3.09
CA ASN A 121 0.41 -9.43 -2.99
C ASN A 121 -0.91 -9.79 -2.29
N SER A 122 -1.92 -10.16 -3.07
CA SER A 122 -3.25 -10.51 -2.57
C SER A 122 -3.24 -11.72 -1.63
N ALA A 123 -2.34 -12.68 -1.85
CA ALA A 123 -2.22 -13.85 -0.97
C ALA A 123 -1.76 -13.46 0.44
N GLU A 124 -0.84 -12.50 0.56
CA GLU A 124 -0.41 -11.99 1.88
C GLU A 124 -1.53 -11.25 2.60
N VAL A 125 -2.31 -10.43 1.89
CA VAL A 125 -3.48 -9.75 2.46
C VAL A 125 -4.51 -10.78 2.95
N ALA A 126 -4.84 -11.77 2.13
CA ALA A 126 -5.78 -12.82 2.51
C ALA A 126 -5.33 -13.57 3.77
N ARG A 127 -4.05 -13.95 3.87
CA ARG A 127 -3.49 -14.59 5.07
C ARG A 127 -3.60 -13.70 6.30
N ALA A 128 -3.42 -12.40 6.14
CA ALA A 128 -3.45 -11.44 7.24
C ALA A 128 -4.86 -11.14 7.75
N VAL A 129 -5.86 -11.05 6.85
CA VAL A 129 -7.19 -10.54 7.22
C VAL A 129 -8.27 -11.62 7.33
N PHE A 130 -8.13 -12.75 6.64
CA PHE A 130 -9.12 -13.83 6.71
C PHE A 130 -8.69 -14.92 7.70
N LYS A 131 -9.65 -15.37 8.54
CA LYS A 131 -9.41 -16.35 9.59
C LYS A 131 -8.73 -17.63 9.08
N GLN A 132 -9.15 -18.12 7.92
CA GLN A 132 -8.59 -19.33 7.29
C GLN A 132 -7.52 -19.01 6.23
N GLY A 133 -7.28 -17.72 5.95
CA GLY A 133 -6.39 -17.29 4.89
C GLY A 133 -6.89 -17.73 3.51
N ILE A 134 -6.03 -18.41 2.77
CA ILE A 134 -6.38 -19.10 1.52
C ILE A 134 -6.14 -20.59 1.77
N PRO A 135 -7.21 -21.39 2.07
CA PRO A 135 -7.05 -22.76 2.57
C PRO A 135 -6.29 -23.71 1.65
N GLU A 136 -6.37 -23.47 0.33
CA GLU A 136 -5.72 -24.30 -0.68
C GLU A 136 -4.29 -23.91 -1.00
N LEU A 137 -3.84 -22.74 -0.51
CA LEU A 137 -2.45 -22.36 -0.66
C LEU A 137 -1.60 -23.09 0.39
N PRO A 138 -0.52 -23.76 -0.05
CA PRO A 138 0.40 -24.36 0.91
C PRO A 138 1.00 -23.30 1.83
N PRO A 139 1.38 -23.69 3.05
CA PRO A 139 2.15 -22.79 3.91
C PRO A 139 3.42 -22.36 3.19
N ARG A 140 3.84 -21.13 3.42
CA ARG A 140 5.10 -20.63 2.90
C ARG A 140 6.24 -21.49 3.48
N THR A 141 6.86 -22.30 2.65
CA THR A 141 8.05 -23.05 3.00
C THR A 141 9.16 -22.74 2.00
N ASP A 142 10.38 -22.60 2.48
CA ASP A 142 11.56 -22.42 1.62
C ASP A 142 11.82 -23.63 0.71
N ASP A 143 11.17 -24.76 0.99
CA ASP A 143 11.31 -26.00 0.24
C ASP A 143 10.54 -26.02 -1.08
N LEU A 144 9.44 -25.25 -1.20
CA LEU A 144 8.69 -25.11 -2.47
C LEU A 144 9.54 -24.51 -3.60
N ALA A 145 10.45 -23.62 -3.28
CA ALA A 145 11.37 -23.05 -4.27
C ALA A 145 12.32 -24.11 -4.84
N LYS A 146 12.70 -25.09 -4.05
CA LYS A 146 13.57 -26.19 -4.49
C LYS A 146 12.84 -27.17 -5.42
N GLU A 147 11.56 -27.43 -5.18
CA GLU A 147 10.74 -28.31 -6.03
C GLU A 147 10.46 -27.72 -7.41
N LEU A 148 10.26 -26.38 -7.48
CA LEU A 148 10.01 -25.70 -8.76
C LEU A 148 11.25 -25.54 -9.64
N LEU A 149 12.46 -25.71 -9.08
CA LEU A 149 13.74 -25.58 -9.79
C LEU A 149 14.35 -26.92 -10.19
N GLN A 150 13.69 -28.03 -9.89
CA GLN A 150 14.06 -29.38 -10.34
C GLN A 150 13.30 -29.77 -11.61
#